data_b678ecba24cc0e9aae4feae834b15e47
#
_entry.id   b678ecba24cc0e9aae4feae834b15e47
#
_cell.length_a   1.000
_cell.length_b   1.000
_cell.length_c   1.000
_cell.angle_alpha   90.00
_cell.angle_beta   90.00
_cell.angle_gamma   90.00
#
_symmetry.space_group_name_H-M   'P 1'
#
loop_
_entity.id
_entity.type
_entity.pdbx_description
1 polymer ?
#
loop_
_entity_poly.entity_id
_entity_poly.type
_entity_poly.pdbx_seq_one_letter_code
_entity_poly.pdbx_strand_id
1 'polypeptide(L)'
;MSNLPPELQHINPNGPWLPHEADWEGNKKDVFEDDDRLKIFVQPANTGGCAFYRCWQPFKKLGEKHSDEVQIIYDMNPLRIDAKVGTYGERSENMDKCDIFFTHNICNFGGVYTAQCIYQARQAGAIVHYDTDDLLTELYDGHRLQSLYKEKQLDEITKDMYKMAHITSVTQRKFAERIQEFVGGY
;
A
#
# COMPACT_ATOMS: atom_id res chain seq x y z
N MET A 1 16.07 -7.30 -29.20
CA MET A 1 17.06 -6.43 -28.52
C MET A 1 16.34 -5.17 -28.15
N SER A 2 16.33 -4.78 -26.89
CA SER A 2 15.57 -3.61 -26.40
C SER A 2 16.25 -2.32 -26.88
N ASN A 3 15.48 -1.47 -27.57
CA ASN A 3 15.93 -0.13 -27.99
C ASN A 3 15.91 0.87 -26.80
N LEU A 4 16.25 0.41 -25.60
CA LEU A 4 16.33 1.28 -24.44
C LEU A 4 17.58 2.17 -24.53
N PRO A 5 17.48 3.46 -24.12
CA PRO A 5 18.64 4.32 -23.98
C PRO A 5 19.74 3.66 -23.14
N PRO A 6 21.04 3.94 -23.41
CA PRO A 6 22.16 3.31 -22.70
C PRO A 6 22.05 3.36 -21.17
N GLU A 7 21.52 4.45 -20.62
CA GLU A 7 21.29 4.67 -19.19
C GLU A 7 20.24 3.73 -18.58
N LEU A 8 19.37 3.18 -19.42
CA LEU A 8 18.27 2.30 -19.00
C LEU A 8 18.51 0.84 -19.39
N GLN A 9 19.65 0.51 -20.04
CA GLN A 9 19.95 -0.87 -20.49
C GLN A 9 20.20 -1.85 -19.33
N HIS A 10 20.51 -1.33 -18.13
CA HIS A 10 20.62 -2.12 -16.90
C HIS A 10 19.24 -2.47 -16.31
N ILE A 11 18.16 -1.84 -16.80
CA ILE A 11 16.81 -2.14 -16.37
C ILE A 11 16.33 -3.36 -17.16
N ASN A 12 16.11 -4.49 -16.47
CA ASN A 12 15.54 -5.66 -17.10
C ASN A 12 14.05 -5.38 -17.48
N PRO A 13 13.72 -5.27 -18.79
CA PRO A 13 12.34 -4.97 -19.20
C PRO A 13 11.35 -6.10 -18.89
N ASN A 14 11.83 -7.29 -18.57
CA ASN A 14 11.05 -8.47 -18.22
C ASN A 14 11.26 -8.91 -16.76
N GLY A 15 12.06 -8.17 -16.00
CA GLY A 15 12.34 -8.46 -14.61
C GLY A 15 11.46 -7.63 -13.67
N PRO A 16 11.34 -8.06 -12.42
CA PRO A 16 10.79 -7.19 -11.41
C PRO A 16 11.62 -5.91 -11.38
N TRP A 17 10.96 -4.77 -11.45
CA TRP A 17 11.57 -3.43 -11.38
C TRP A 17 12.22 -3.16 -10.01
N LEU A 18 12.25 -4.18 -9.17
CA LEU A 18 12.72 -4.17 -7.81
C LEU A 18 14.14 -4.71 -7.72
N PRO A 19 14.97 -4.13 -6.88
CA PRO A 19 16.15 -4.79 -6.40
C PRO A 19 15.69 -6.08 -5.70
N HIS A 20 16.00 -7.21 -6.28
CA HIS A 20 15.76 -8.59 -5.85
C HIS A 20 14.49 -8.85 -5.03
N GLU A 21 13.66 -9.82 -5.48
CA GLU A 21 12.56 -10.40 -4.69
C GLU A 21 13.01 -10.82 -3.28
N ALA A 22 14.30 -11.17 -3.13
CA ALA A 22 14.92 -11.48 -1.85
C ALA A 22 14.85 -10.34 -0.82
N ASP A 23 14.94 -9.09 -1.26
CA ASP A 23 14.88 -7.93 -0.34
C ASP A 23 13.46 -7.69 0.18
N TRP A 24 12.43 -7.99 -0.63
CA TRP A 24 11.03 -7.97 -0.18
C TRP A 24 10.71 -9.14 0.78
N GLU A 25 11.35 -10.30 0.56
CA GLU A 25 11.15 -11.47 1.41
C GLU A 25 11.96 -11.39 2.71
N GLY A 26 13.11 -10.70 2.71
CA GLY A 26 13.97 -10.53 3.88
C GLY A 26 13.22 -9.91 5.05
N ASN A 27 12.43 -8.90 4.80
CA ASN A 27 11.71 -8.13 5.82
C ASN A 27 10.42 -8.80 6.35
N LYS A 28 9.94 -9.88 5.75
CA LYS A 28 8.72 -10.58 6.21
C LYS A 28 8.83 -11.22 7.59
N LYS A 29 10.03 -11.35 8.12
CA LYS A 29 10.30 -11.97 9.44
C LYS A 29 10.65 -10.97 10.52
N ASP A 30 10.90 -9.72 10.13
CA ASP A 30 11.28 -8.69 11.06
C ASP A 30 10.05 -8.28 11.89
N VAL A 31 10.28 -8.10 13.18
CA VAL A 31 9.29 -7.57 14.12
C VAL A 31 9.83 -6.26 14.66
N PHE A 32 8.98 -5.26 14.82
CA PHE A 32 9.37 -4.00 15.43
C PHE A 32 10.00 -4.24 16.79
N GLU A 33 11.18 -3.65 16.98
CA GLU A 33 11.84 -3.62 18.27
C GLU A 33 11.03 -2.75 19.24
N ASP A 34 11.08 -3.11 20.50
CA ASP A 34 10.38 -2.39 21.55
C ASP A 34 11.24 -1.23 22.08
N ASP A 35 11.25 -0.15 21.29
CA ASP A 35 11.95 1.10 21.58
C ASP A 35 11.10 2.32 21.16
N ASP A 36 11.64 3.53 21.40
CA ASP A 36 10.92 4.81 21.19
C ASP A 36 10.95 5.31 19.73
N ARG A 37 11.54 4.56 18.78
CA ARG A 37 11.53 4.95 17.38
C ARG A 37 10.12 4.86 16.79
N LEU A 38 9.81 5.77 15.85
CA LEU A 38 8.56 5.74 15.12
C LEU A 38 8.47 4.47 14.25
N LYS A 39 7.44 3.67 14.47
CA LYS A 39 7.20 2.37 13.80
C LYS A 39 6.29 2.54 12.60
N ILE A 40 6.85 2.40 11.40
CA ILE A 40 6.12 2.55 10.14
C ILE A 40 5.97 1.19 9.46
N PHE A 41 4.72 0.73 9.35
CA PHE A 41 4.41 -0.51 8.67
C PHE A 41 3.91 -0.20 7.25
N VAL A 42 4.62 -0.70 6.24
CA VAL A 42 4.37 -0.40 4.84
C VAL A 42 3.78 -1.60 4.13
N GLN A 43 2.55 -1.45 3.63
CA GLN A 43 1.87 -2.44 2.79
C GLN A 43 1.86 -1.99 1.33
N PRO A 44 2.78 -2.50 0.48
CA PRO A 44 2.71 -2.24 -0.95
C PRO A 44 1.56 -3.04 -1.59
N ALA A 45 0.96 -2.48 -2.65
CA ALA A 45 -0.10 -3.18 -3.39
C ALA A 45 0.40 -4.45 -4.08
N ASN A 46 1.62 -4.41 -4.59
CA ASN A 46 2.28 -5.47 -5.35
C ASN A 46 3.80 -5.23 -5.36
N THR A 47 4.52 -6.02 -6.17
CA THR A 47 5.97 -5.86 -6.40
C THR A 47 6.30 -5.08 -7.68
N GLY A 48 5.35 -4.37 -8.26
CA GLY A 48 5.53 -3.61 -9.51
C GLY A 48 6.13 -2.22 -9.33
N GLY A 49 6.31 -1.52 -10.47
CA GLY A 49 6.97 -0.22 -10.51
C GLY A 49 6.33 0.86 -9.61
N CYS A 50 4.99 0.94 -9.56
CA CYS A 50 4.31 1.91 -8.71
C CYS A 50 4.64 1.68 -7.23
N ALA A 51 4.57 0.43 -6.77
CA ALA A 51 4.94 0.07 -5.41
C ALA A 51 6.42 0.33 -5.09
N PHE A 52 7.31 0.14 -6.09
CA PHE A 52 8.72 0.48 -5.95
C PHE A 52 8.92 1.98 -5.67
N TYR A 53 8.33 2.84 -6.50
CA TYR A 53 8.53 4.29 -6.40
C TYR A 53 7.76 4.93 -5.24
N ARG A 54 6.61 4.37 -4.86
CA ARG A 54 5.74 4.96 -3.84
C ARG A 54 5.92 4.34 -2.45
N CYS A 55 6.37 3.10 -2.37
CA CYS A 55 6.59 2.42 -1.09
C CYS A 55 8.07 2.13 -0.84
N TRP A 56 8.66 1.24 -1.65
CA TRP A 56 10.01 0.73 -1.37
C TRP A 56 11.07 1.83 -1.33
N GLN A 57 11.23 2.57 -2.42
CA GLN A 57 12.31 3.54 -2.55
C GLN A 57 12.25 4.66 -1.49
N PRO A 58 11.11 5.35 -1.27
CA PRO A 58 11.04 6.43 -0.29
C PRO A 58 11.24 5.93 1.14
N PHE A 59 10.61 4.82 1.53
CA PHE A 59 10.76 4.32 2.89
C PHE A 59 12.12 3.68 3.16
N LYS A 60 12.75 3.03 2.17
CA LYS A 60 14.14 2.59 2.26
C LYS A 60 15.07 3.78 2.52
N LYS A 61 14.93 4.86 1.75
CA LYS A 61 15.71 6.09 1.94
C LYS A 61 15.47 6.74 3.30
N LEU A 62 14.23 6.74 3.76
CA LEU A 62 13.87 7.23 5.08
C LEU A 62 14.57 6.41 6.18
N GLY A 63 14.47 5.08 6.12
CA GLY A 63 15.11 4.19 7.08
C GLY A 63 16.64 4.26 7.07
N GLU A 64 17.27 4.37 5.87
CA GLU A 64 18.72 4.57 5.74
C GLU A 64 19.21 5.88 6.37
N LYS A 65 18.42 6.96 6.20
CA LYS A 65 18.82 8.30 6.65
C LYS A 65 18.49 8.59 8.11
N HIS A 66 17.45 7.97 8.64
CA HIS A 66 16.88 8.22 9.96
C HIS A 66 16.72 6.93 10.77
N SER A 67 17.69 6.01 10.70
CA SER A 67 17.63 4.70 11.36
C SER A 67 17.55 4.77 12.87
N ASP A 68 17.96 5.89 13.45
CA ASP A 68 17.85 6.21 14.88
C ASP A 68 16.50 6.79 15.31
N GLU A 69 15.68 7.23 14.33
CA GLU A 69 14.37 7.84 14.57
C GLU A 69 13.21 6.94 14.15
N VAL A 70 13.42 6.07 13.14
CA VAL A 70 12.34 5.26 12.56
C VAL A 70 12.71 3.79 12.45
N GLN A 71 11.72 2.94 12.58
CA GLN A 71 11.74 1.53 12.18
C GLN A 71 10.74 1.33 11.03
N ILE A 72 11.15 0.65 9.95
CA ILE A 72 10.30 0.44 8.78
C ILE A 72 10.24 -1.05 8.48
N ILE A 73 9.02 -1.59 8.44
CA ILE A 73 8.77 -2.97 8.08
C ILE A 73 7.80 -3.02 6.90
N TYR A 74 8.06 -3.93 5.97
CA TYR A 74 7.24 -4.14 4.78
C TYR A 74 6.56 -5.49 4.85
N ASP A 75 5.25 -5.53 4.61
CA ASP A 75 4.53 -6.78 4.41
C ASP A 75 3.32 -6.53 3.49
N MET A 76 3.17 -7.34 2.47
CA MET A 76 2.00 -7.29 1.60
C MET A 76 0.79 -7.99 2.21
N ASN A 77 0.99 -8.81 3.25
CA ASN A 77 -0.01 -9.71 3.83
C ASN A 77 -0.14 -9.54 5.35
N PRO A 78 -0.44 -8.33 5.85
CA PRO A 78 -0.48 -8.06 7.28
C PRO A 78 -1.63 -8.75 8.03
N LEU A 79 -2.65 -9.23 7.31
CA LEU A 79 -3.74 -10.04 7.88
C LEU A 79 -3.63 -11.48 7.38
N ARG A 80 -3.65 -12.44 8.29
CA ARG A 80 -3.75 -13.84 7.93
C ARG A 80 -5.18 -14.17 7.51
N ILE A 81 -5.32 -14.85 6.39
CA ILE A 81 -6.62 -15.36 5.94
C ILE A 81 -6.77 -16.78 6.53
N ASP A 82 -7.79 -16.97 7.33
CA ASP A 82 -8.17 -18.33 7.73
C ASP A 82 -8.84 -19.03 6.54
N ALA A 83 -8.06 -19.89 5.86
CA ALA A 83 -8.51 -20.60 4.67
C ALA A 83 -9.68 -21.57 4.94
N LYS A 84 -9.95 -21.93 6.20
CA LYS A 84 -11.05 -22.83 6.55
C LYS A 84 -12.40 -22.14 6.65
N VAL A 85 -12.38 -20.87 7.07
CA VAL A 85 -13.60 -20.09 7.36
C VAL A 85 -13.80 -18.95 6.36
N GLY A 86 -12.78 -18.67 5.53
CA GLY A 86 -12.82 -17.55 4.58
C GLY A 86 -12.88 -16.16 5.24
N THR A 87 -12.58 -16.09 6.54
CA THR A 87 -12.55 -14.85 7.31
C THR A 87 -11.12 -14.33 7.43
N TYR A 88 -10.99 -13.01 7.54
CA TYR A 88 -9.72 -12.38 7.86
C TYR A 88 -9.40 -12.68 9.34
N GLY A 89 -8.29 -13.38 9.55
CA GLY A 89 -7.85 -13.84 10.86
C GLY A 89 -7.05 -12.79 11.62
N GLU A 90 -6.09 -13.29 12.40
CA GLU A 90 -5.27 -12.45 13.28
C GLU A 90 -4.43 -11.43 12.51
N ARG A 91 -4.32 -10.24 13.09
CA ARG A 91 -3.36 -9.23 12.66
C ARG A 91 -1.93 -9.72 12.88
N SER A 92 -1.01 -9.27 12.04
CA SER A 92 0.41 -9.45 12.35
C SER A 92 0.78 -8.64 13.59
N GLU A 93 1.77 -9.13 14.33
CA GLU A 93 2.32 -8.41 15.49
C GLU A 93 2.79 -6.99 15.12
N ASN A 94 3.32 -6.82 13.91
CA ASN A 94 3.76 -5.53 13.41
C ASN A 94 2.60 -4.54 13.21
N MET A 95 1.42 -5.04 12.81
CA MET A 95 0.24 -4.18 12.70
C MET A 95 -0.25 -3.70 14.08
N ASP A 96 -0.11 -4.53 15.11
CA ASP A 96 -0.48 -4.16 16.48
C ASP A 96 0.52 -3.17 17.11
N LYS A 97 1.77 -3.15 16.64
CA LYS A 97 2.85 -2.32 17.17
C LYS A 97 3.11 -1.03 16.40
N CYS A 98 2.60 -0.91 15.15
CA CYS A 98 2.94 0.24 14.33
C CYS A 98 2.22 1.52 14.78
N ASP A 99 2.95 2.64 14.70
CA ASP A 99 2.40 3.98 14.88
C ASP A 99 1.74 4.48 13.59
N ILE A 100 2.32 4.14 12.44
CA ILE A 100 1.82 4.49 11.11
C ILE A 100 1.66 3.22 10.28
N PHE A 101 0.47 3.01 9.76
CA PHE A 101 0.19 2.01 8.73
C PHE A 101 0.05 2.70 7.38
N PHE A 102 1.07 2.54 6.54
CA PHE A 102 1.06 3.04 5.17
C PHE A 102 0.63 1.94 4.22
N THR A 103 -0.40 2.17 3.42
CA THR A 103 -0.85 1.22 2.38
C THR A 103 -1.03 1.93 1.05
N HIS A 104 -0.62 1.26 -0.03
CA HIS A 104 -0.65 1.80 -1.38
C HIS A 104 -1.63 1.03 -2.25
N ASN A 105 -2.60 1.74 -2.86
CA ASN A 105 -3.61 1.20 -3.77
C ASN A 105 -4.38 -0.01 -3.20
N ILE A 106 -5.02 -0.78 -4.08
CA ILE A 106 -5.63 -2.07 -3.77
C ILE A 106 -4.56 -3.16 -3.91
N CYS A 107 -4.26 -3.87 -2.84
CA CYS A 107 -3.28 -4.95 -2.86
C CYS A 107 -3.76 -6.17 -3.68
N ASN A 108 -2.84 -7.07 -3.99
CA ASN A 108 -3.10 -8.27 -4.80
C ASN A 108 -4.24 -9.17 -4.29
N PHE A 109 -4.57 -9.10 -3.00
CA PHE A 109 -5.69 -9.85 -2.41
C PHE A 109 -7.06 -9.16 -2.59
N GLY A 110 -7.09 -7.99 -3.23
CA GLY A 110 -8.30 -7.26 -3.60
C GLY A 110 -8.72 -6.18 -2.62
N GLY A 111 -9.76 -5.44 -3.02
CA GLY A 111 -10.22 -4.25 -2.30
C GLY A 111 -10.75 -4.54 -0.90
N VAL A 112 -11.51 -5.60 -0.73
CA VAL A 112 -12.06 -6.00 0.59
C VAL A 112 -10.94 -6.30 1.57
N TYR A 113 -9.89 -7.00 1.13
CA TYR A 113 -8.72 -7.29 1.97
C TYR A 113 -8.00 -5.99 2.37
N THR A 114 -7.75 -5.09 1.41
CA THR A 114 -7.09 -3.81 1.69
C THR A 114 -7.91 -2.96 2.67
N ALA A 115 -9.23 -2.88 2.48
CA ALA A 115 -10.13 -2.18 3.39
C ALA A 115 -10.11 -2.78 4.80
N GLN A 116 -10.04 -4.11 4.91
CA GLN A 116 -9.89 -4.78 6.20
C GLN A 116 -8.54 -4.48 6.86
N CYS A 117 -7.44 -4.41 6.09
CA CYS A 117 -6.14 -3.99 6.64
C CYS A 117 -6.21 -2.57 7.22
N ILE A 118 -6.81 -1.62 6.49
CA ILE A 118 -7.03 -0.25 6.94
C ILE A 118 -7.86 -0.23 8.24
N TYR A 119 -8.99 -0.94 8.24
CA TYR A 119 -9.86 -1.02 9.41
C TYR A 119 -9.12 -1.59 10.63
N GLN A 120 -8.42 -2.70 10.47
CA GLN A 120 -7.70 -3.36 11.55
C GLN A 120 -6.53 -2.52 12.08
N ALA A 121 -5.79 -1.83 11.21
CA ALA A 121 -4.74 -0.91 11.63
C ALA A 121 -5.28 0.25 12.48
N ARG A 122 -6.45 0.81 12.08
CA ARG A 122 -7.16 1.81 12.91
C ARG A 122 -7.58 1.27 14.26
N GLN A 123 -8.09 0.03 14.32
CA GLN A 123 -8.48 -0.61 15.58
C GLN A 123 -7.27 -0.86 16.49
N ALA A 124 -6.09 -1.08 15.91
CA ALA A 124 -4.83 -1.16 16.65
C ALA A 124 -4.31 0.19 17.16
N GLY A 125 -4.91 1.31 16.71
CA GLY A 125 -4.51 2.65 17.11
C GLY A 125 -3.52 3.35 16.17
N ALA A 126 -3.17 2.71 15.06
CA ALA A 126 -2.24 3.28 14.09
C ALA A 126 -2.85 4.48 13.33
N ILE A 127 -2.02 5.44 12.97
CA ILE A 127 -2.35 6.45 11.97
C ILE A 127 -2.31 5.78 10.59
N VAL A 128 -3.45 5.71 9.92
CA VAL A 128 -3.53 5.13 8.57
C VAL A 128 -3.26 6.17 7.51
N HIS A 129 -2.25 5.90 6.69
CA HIS A 129 -1.93 6.66 5.49
C HIS A 129 -2.21 5.80 4.25
N TYR A 130 -3.25 6.16 3.50
CA TYR A 130 -3.60 5.52 2.23
C TYR A 130 -3.05 6.31 1.06
N ASP A 131 -2.23 5.68 0.24
CA ASP A 131 -1.60 6.29 -0.92
C ASP A 131 -2.17 5.71 -2.21
N THR A 132 -2.47 6.57 -3.20
CA THR A 132 -2.97 6.11 -4.50
C THR A 132 -2.48 7.00 -5.64
N ASP A 133 -2.13 6.39 -6.75
CA ASP A 133 -1.61 7.07 -7.95
C ASP A 133 -2.67 7.22 -9.05
N ASP A 134 -3.77 6.45 -8.99
CA ASP A 134 -4.83 6.42 -9.99
C ASP A 134 -6.22 6.69 -9.37
N LEU A 135 -7.04 7.49 -10.05
CA LEU A 135 -8.45 7.71 -9.70
C LEU A 135 -9.32 6.54 -10.17
N LEU A 136 -9.18 5.40 -9.50
CA LEU A 136 -9.86 4.16 -9.86
C LEU A 136 -11.35 4.15 -9.55
N THR A 137 -11.85 5.15 -8.81
CA THR A 137 -13.27 5.33 -8.51
C THR A 137 -14.09 5.87 -9.68
N GLU A 138 -13.43 6.42 -10.71
CA GLU A 138 -14.08 7.05 -11.87
C GLU A 138 -13.44 6.61 -13.18
N LEU A 139 -13.48 5.32 -13.46
CA LEU A 139 -12.98 4.79 -14.71
C LEU A 139 -13.90 5.18 -15.87
N TYR A 140 -13.31 5.74 -16.94
CA TYR A 140 -14.03 6.12 -18.15
C TYR A 140 -14.61 4.89 -18.87
N ASP A 141 -15.65 5.10 -19.67
CA ASP A 141 -16.28 4.03 -20.47
C ASP A 141 -15.29 3.42 -21.46
N GLY A 142 -15.15 2.09 -21.39
CA GLY A 142 -14.18 1.34 -22.17
C GLY A 142 -12.81 1.15 -21.50
N HIS A 143 -12.60 1.65 -20.28
CA HIS A 143 -11.39 1.31 -19.54
C HIS A 143 -11.35 -0.18 -19.22
N ARG A 144 -10.20 -0.84 -19.44
CA ARG A 144 -10.01 -2.30 -19.28
C ARG A 144 -10.44 -2.86 -17.91
N LEU A 145 -10.37 -2.06 -16.87
CA LEU A 145 -10.73 -2.45 -15.51
C LEU A 145 -12.16 -2.08 -15.12
N GLN A 146 -12.90 -1.34 -15.96
CA GLN A 146 -14.22 -0.82 -15.60
C GLN A 146 -15.21 -1.93 -15.22
N SER A 147 -15.29 -3.01 -16.02
CA SER A 147 -16.19 -4.12 -15.72
C SER A 147 -15.85 -4.79 -14.39
N LEU A 148 -14.56 -5.01 -14.12
CA LEU A 148 -14.07 -5.59 -12.86
C LEU A 148 -14.43 -4.71 -11.66
N TYR A 149 -14.26 -3.39 -11.80
CA TYR A 149 -14.54 -2.45 -10.72
C TYR A 149 -16.03 -2.39 -10.41
N LYS A 150 -16.88 -2.36 -11.43
CA LYS A 150 -18.35 -2.40 -11.28
C LYS A 150 -18.83 -3.73 -10.70
N GLU A 151 -18.38 -4.86 -11.24
CA GLU A 151 -18.77 -6.19 -10.77
C GLU A 151 -18.42 -6.43 -9.31
N LYS A 152 -17.23 -5.99 -8.88
CA LYS A 152 -16.73 -6.19 -7.51
C LYS A 152 -16.96 -5.00 -6.59
N GLN A 153 -17.68 -3.98 -7.03
CA GLN A 153 -17.95 -2.76 -6.27
C GLN A 153 -16.66 -2.09 -5.72
N LEU A 154 -15.56 -2.18 -6.48
CA LEU A 154 -14.26 -1.69 -6.02
C LEU A 154 -14.22 -0.16 -5.93
N ASP A 155 -15.03 0.55 -6.70
CA ASP A 155 -15.21 1.99 -6.62
C ASP A 155 -15.77 2.40 -5.24
N GLU A 156 -16.82 1.74 -4.75
CA GLU A 156 -17.39 2.01 -3.43
C GLU A 156 -16.43 1.61 -2.30
N ILE A 157 -15.80 0.44 -2.41
CA ILE A 157 -14.78 0.00 -1.44
C ILE A 157 -13.63 0.99 -1.36
N THR A 158 -13.18 1.54 -2.51
CA THR A 158 -12.10 2.53 -2.54
C THR A 158 -12.53 3.84 -1.89
N LYS A 159 -13.76 4.30 -2.12
CA LYS A 159 -14.31 5.48 -1.42
C LYS A 159 -14.36 5.26 0.09
N ASP A 160 -14.71 4.07 0.55
CA ASP A 160 -14.69 3.74 1.98
C ASP A 160 -13.27 3.71 2.54
N MET A 161 -12.27 3.25 1.77
CA MET A 161 -10.86 3.36 2.17
C MET A 161 -10.42 4.81 2.35
N TYR A 162 -10.83 5.74 1.46
CA TYR A 162 -10.56 7.17 1.64
C TYR A 162 -11.17 7.72 2.94
N LYS A 163 -12.40 7.35 3.26
CA LYS A 163 -13.07 7.78 4.50
C LYS A 163 -12.42 7.19 5.77
N MET A 164 -11.89 5.98 5.67
CA MET A 164 -11.22 5.31 6.78
C MET A 164 -9.78 5.79 7.00
N ALA A 165 -9.10 6.29 5.98
CA ALA A 165 -7.74 6.79 6.12
C ALA A 165 -7.71 8.09 6.94
N HIS A 166 -6.65 8.28 7.75
CA HIS A 166 -6.39 9.57 8.40
C HIS A 166 -5.71 10.54 7.44
N ILE A 167 -4.90 10.00 6.54
CA ILE A 167 -4.18 10.74 5.51
C ILE A 167 -4.38 10.00 4.19
N THR A 168 -4.70 10.74 3.12
CA THR A 168 -4.68 10.21 1.76
C THR A 168 -3.71 11.03 0.92
N SER A 169 -2.72 10.37 0.31
CA SER A 169 -1.80 10.99 -0.65
C SER A 169 -2.10 10.55 -2.07
N VAL A 170 -1.97 11.48 -2.99
CA VAL A 170 -2.27 11.31 -4.41
C VAL A 170 -1.24 12.03 -5.29
N THR A 171 -1.24 11.72 -6.59
CA THR A 171 -0.28 12.28 -7.55
C THR A 171 -0.58 13.71 -7.98
N GLN A 172 -1.84 14.18 -7.86
CA GLN A 172 -2.27 15.45 -8.42
C GLN A 172 -3.30 16.16 -7.55
N ARG A 173 -3.25 17.49 -7.54
CA ARG A 173 -4.19 18.33 -6.80
C ARG A 173 -5.66 18.09 -7.20
N LYS A 174 -5.95 17.98 -8.49
CA LYS A 174 -7.32 17.71 -8.97
C LYS A 174 -7.85 16.38 -8.48
N PHE A 175 -6.97 15.39 -8.33
CA PHE A 175 -7.33 14.11 -7.76
C PHE A 175 -7.65 14.26 -6.27
N ALA A 176 -6.86 15.01 -5.52
CA ALA A 176 -7.16 15.30 -4.11
C ALA A 176 -8.50 16.02 -3.94
N GLU A 177 -8.78 17.03 -4.76
CA GLU A 177 -10.05 17.76 -4.78
C GLU A 177 -11.23 16.79 -5.02
N ARG A 178 -11.07 15.84 -5.93
CA ARG A 178 -12.11 14.84 -6.22
C ARG A 178 -12.35 13.87 -5.06
N ILE A 179 -11.29 13.44 -4.37
CA ILE A 179 -11.44 12.61 -3.16
C ILE A 179 -12.19 13.36 -2.07
N GLN A 180 -11.91 14.65 -1.89
CA GLN A 180 -12.62 15.47 -0.90
C GLN A 180 -14.13 15.48 -1.12
N GLU A 181 -14.60 15.42 -2.36
CA GLU A 181 -16.04 15.31 -2.67
C GLU A 181 -16.63 13.97 -2.20
N PHE A 182 -15.84 12.88 -2.20
CA PHE A 182 -16.29 11.56 -1.74
C PHE A 182 -16.32 11.43 -0.22
N VAL A 183 -15.36 12.06 0.47
CA VAL A 183 -15.26 11.94 1.93
C VAL A 183 -16.15 12.95 2.68
N GLY A 184 -16.71 13.93 1.96
CA GLY A 184 -17.44 15.04 2.57
C GLY A 184 -16.44 16.06 3.14
N GLY A 185 -16.47 17.30 2.65
CA GLY A 185 -15.55 18.33 3.11
C GLY A 185 -15.61 18.52 4.62
N TYR A 186 -14.43 18.58 5.25
CA TYR A 186 -14.25 19.10 6.61
C TYR A 186 -14.13 20.61 6.54
#